data_dbccd532700ac64a9f0a237dc3cb5691
#
_entry.id   dbccd532700ac64a9f0a237dc3cb5691
#
_cell.length_a   1.000
_cell.length_b   1.000
_cell.length_c   1.000
_cell.angle_alpha   90.00
_cell.angle_beta   90.00
_cell.angle_gamma   90.00
#
_symmetry.space_group_name_H-M   'P 1'
#
loop_
_entity.id
_entity.type
_entity.pdbx_description
1 polymer ?
#
loop_
_entity_poly.entity_id
_entity_poly.type
_entity_poly.pdbx_seq_one_letter_code
_entity_poly.pdbx_strand_id
1 'polypeptide(L)'
;APLEVIRGGARAVQELGVTVTLVGDEQKIRACAEKNRLPLDGMEILHAPAVFDIHEEPTSLLKQHADTSMAVGMQALHDGKGDAFVCAGSTGALLVGATFLVKRIAGIKRAAVAPVLPTETTPFLLIDGGANNDCRPEMLVQFAIMGSAYMQNVMHVDKPRVALLNVGAEETKGRELELESYVQLAQAPVNFIGNIEARELPAGAADVVV
;
A
#
# COMPACT_ATOMS: atom_id res chain seq x y z
N ALA A 1 -5.59 12.42 15.69
CA ALA A 1 -4.86 13.47 16.41
C ALA A 1 -3.49 13.66 15.74
N PRO A 2 -2.99 14.91 15.55
CA PRO A 2 -1.75 15.13 14.82
C PRO A 2 -0.49 14.68 15.58
N LEU A 3 -0.57 14.45 16.89
CA LEU A 3 0.58 14.19 17.76
C LEU A 3 1.46 13.02 17.26
N GLU A 4 0.88 11.87 17.01
CA GLU A 4 1.65 10.66 16.62
C GLU A 4 2.21 10.79 15.19
N VAL A 5 1.50 11.48 14.31
CA VAL A 5 1.98 11.76 12.95
C VAL A 5 3.18 12.72 12.98
N ILE A 6 3.11 13.80 13.78
CA ILE A 6 4.23 14.76 13.95
C ILE A 6 5.43 14.05 14.59
N ARG A 7 5.21 13.23 15.63
CA ARG A 7 6.28 12.45 16.28
C ARG A 7 6.94 11.49 15.31
N GLY A 8 6.14 10.77 14.51
CA GLY A 8 6.64 9.87 13.48
C GLY A 8 7.44 10.59 12.41
N GLY A 9 6.96 11.76 11.94
CA GLY A 9 7.67 12.61 10.99
C GLY A 9 9.02 13.10 11.53
N ALA A 10 9.06 13.60 12.78
CA ALA A 10 10.29 14.04 13.43
C ALA A 10 11.31 12.90 13.55
N ARG A 11 10.86 11.71 13.93
CA ARG A 11 11.72 10.52 13.97
C ARG A 11 12.24 10.12 12.60
N ALA A 12 11.40 10.16 11.57
CA ALA A 12 11.80 9.83 10.20
C ALA A 12 12.90 10.78 9.70
N VAL A 13 12.77 12.09 9.96
CA VAL A 13 13.84 13.05 9.65
C VAL A 13 15.15 12.68 10.34
N GLN A 14 15.10 12.39 11.66
CA GLN A 14 16.30 12.12 12.47
C GLN A 14 16.94 10.75 12.17
N GLU A 15 16.12 9.71 12.04
CA GLU A 15 16.59 8.31 11.95
C GLU A 15 16.88 7.88 10.50
N LEU A 16 16.13 8.43 9.53
CA LEU A 16 16.23 8.02 8.12
C LEU A 16 16.84 9.10 7.21
N GLY A 17 17.00 10.34 7.69
CA GLY A 17 17.55 11.43 6.89
C GLY A 17 16.64 11.87 5.73
N VAL A 18 15.34 11.61 5.81
CA VAL A 18 14.35 12.00 4.80
C VAL A 18 13.78 13.39 5.09
N THR A 19 13.37 14.10 4.05
CA THR A 19 12.56 15.33 4.20
C THR A 19 11.10 14.94 4.40
N VAL A 20 10.41 15.57 5.35
CA VAL A 20 9.01 15.29 5.65
C VAL A 20 8.16 16.54 5.43
N THR A 21 7.10 16.41 4.63
CA THR A 21 6.04 17.42 4.52
C THR A 21 4.81 16.97 5.29
N LEU A 22 4.48 17.66 6.38
CA LEU A 22 3.27 17.44 7.16
C LEU A 22 2.08 18.10 6.44
N VAL A 23 1.04 17.33 6.12
CA VAL A 23 -0.15 17.84 5.44
C VAL A 23 -1.32 17.93 6.42
N GLY A 24 -1.85 19.12 6.64
CA GLY A 24 -2.97 19.36 7.57
C GLY A 24 -3.13 20.82 7.98
N ASP A 25 -3.99 21.04 8.96
CA ASP A 25 -4.21 22.39 9.53
C ASP A 25 -2.91 22.87 10.22
N GLU A 26 -2.25 23.84 9.61
CA GLU A 26 -0.96 24.36 10.06
C GLU A 26 -1.00 24.86 11.50
N GLN A 27 -2.07 25.57 11.89
CA GLN A 27 -2.18 26.09 13.26
C GLN A 27 -2.27 24.94 14.27
N LYS A 28 -3.04 23.89 13.96
CA LYS A 28 -3.15 22.71 14.83
C LYS A 28 -1.86 21.92 14.89
N ILE A 29 -1.14 21.80 13.78
CA ILE A 29 0.17 21.14 13.73
C ILE A 29 1.17 21.88 14.61
N ARG A 30 1.32 23.20 14.43
CA ARG A 30 2.27 24.02 15.21
C ARG A 30 1.93 24.04 16.71
N ALA A 31 0.66 24.24 17.06
CA ALA A 31 0.22 24.20 18.46
C ALA A 31 0.44 22.84 19.12
N CYS A 32 0.23 21.75 18.38
CA CYS A 32 0.48 20.40 18.88
C CYS A 32 1.98 20.14 19.08
N ALA A 33 2.82 20.55 18.15
CA ALA A 33 4.27 20.42 18.25
C ALA A 33 4.83 21.21 19.45
N GLU A 34 4.43 22.47 19.62
CA GLU A 34 4.83 23.33 20.74
C GLU A 34 4.42 22.74 22.10
N LYS A 35 3.14 22.36 22.23
CA LYS A 35 2.60 21.76 23.46
C LYS A 35 3.36 20.50 23.87
N ASN A 36 3.83 19.71 22.91
CA ASN A 36 4.49 18.42 23.16
C ASN A 36 6.02 18.48 23.00
N ARG A 37 6.58 19.70 22.80
CA ARG A 37 8.03 19.93 22.61
C ARG A 37 8.62 19.04 21.49
N LEU A 38 7.89 18.90 20.38
CA LEU A 38 8.35 18.18 19.20
C LEU A 38 9.07 19.12 18.24
N PRO A 39 10.27 18.78 17.76
CA PRO A 39 10.95 19.60 16.77
C PRO A 39 10.21 19.53 15.42
N LEU A 40 10.15 20.66 14.73
CA LEU A 40 9.68 20.76 13.35
C LEU A 40 10.84 21.03 12.38
N ASP A 41 12.08 20.99 12.87
CA ASP A 41 13.28 21.19 12.05
C ASP A 41 13.40 20.09 11.01
N GLY A 42 13.65 20.48 9.76
CA GLY A 42 13.71 19.54 8.62
C GLY A 42 12.34 19.07 8.11
N MET A 43 11.25 19.67 8.63
CA MET A 43 9.90 19.40 8.14
C MET A 43 9.27 20.64 7.54
N GLU A 44 8.51 20.43 6.45
CA GLU A 44 7.65 21.45 5.85
C GLU A 44 6.20 21.22 6.25
N ILE A 45 5.36 22.26 6.16
CA ILE A 45 3.92 22.13 6.38
C ILE A 45 3.18 22.58 5.13
N LEU A 46 2.38 21.67 4.58
CA LEU A 46 1.42 21.94 3.52
C LEU A 46 0.03 22.07 4.16
N HIS A 47 -0.50 23.29 4.17
CA HIS A 47 -1.78 23.56 4.81
C HIS A 47 -2.95 22.86 4.11
N ALA A 48 -3.77 22.17 4.90
CA ALA A 48 -5.05 21.60 4.49
C ALA A 48 -6.05 21.75 5.65
N PRO A 49 -7.15 22.51 5.46
CA PRO A 49 -8.03 22.92 6.57
C PRO A 49 -8.89 21.78 7.11
N ALA A 50 -9.16 20.75 6.29
CA ALA A 50 -10.10 19.68 6.59
C ALA A 50 -9.41 18.32 6.76
N VAL A 51 -10.12 17.41 7.41
CA VAL A 51 -9.75 15.99 7.57
C VAL A 51 -10.86 15.14 6.96
N PHE A 52 -10.50 14.11 6.21
CA PHE A 52 -11.48 13.17 5.67
C PHE A 52 -12.07 12.31 6.81
N ASP A 53 -13.39 12.27 6.93
CA ASP A 53 -14.06 11.41 7.90
C ASP A 53 -14.06 9.95 7.38
N ILE A 54 -13.64 9.02 8.24
CA ILE A 54 -13.59 7.58 7.90
C ILE A 54 -14.97 6.95 7.65
N HIS A 55 -16.04 7.61 8.08
CA HIS A 55 -17.43 7.17 7.88
C HIS A 55 -18.03 7.67 6.57
N GLU A 56 -17.35 8.58 5.88
CA GLU A 56 -17.78 9.09 4.59
C GLU A 56 -17.52 8.06 3.47
N GLU A 57 -18.34 8.15 2.42
CA GLU A 57 -18.14 7.38 1.21
C GLU A 57 -16.74 7.66 0.62
N PRO A 58 -15.87 6.65 0.40
CA PRO A 58 -14.50 6.86 -0.08
C PRO A 58 -14.41 7.70 -1.37
N THR A 59 -15.38 7.56 -2.27
CA THR A 59 -15.43 8.29 -3.55
C THR A 59 -15.70 9.79 -3.39
N SER A 60 -16.24 10.21 -2.25
CA SER A 60 -16.50 11.62 -1.93
C SER A 60 -15.20 12.43 -1.79
N LEU A 61 -14.06 11.76 -1.51
CA LEU A 61 -12.74 12.37 -1.44
C LEU A 61 -12.41 13.21 -2.68
N LEU A 62 -12.83 12.77 -3.86
CA LEU A 62 -12.47 13.39 -5.14
C LEU A 62 -13.21 14.69 -5.44
N LYS A 63 -14.39 14.88 -4.88
CA LYS A 63 -15.29 15.98 -5.25
C LYS A 63 -15.66 16.88 -4.07
N GLN A 64 -16.06 16.26 -2.95
CA GLN A 64 -16.60 16.99 -1.81
C GLN A 64 -15.54 17.30 -0.75
N HIS A 65 -14.44 16.57 -0.73
CA HIS A 65 -13.41 16.62 0.29
C HIS A 65 -12.00 16.86 -0.28
N ALA A 66 -11.91 17.62 -1.37
CA ALA A 66 -10.65 17.92 -2.06
C ALA A 66 -9.69 18.81 -1.22
N ASP A 67 -10.19 19.49 -0.19
CA ASP A 67 -9.45 20.34 0.75
C ASP A 67 -8.94 19.57 2.00
N THR A 68 -9.22 18.27 2.08
CA THR A 68 -8.75 17.42 3.17
C THR A 68 -7.25 17.12 3.06
N SER A 69 -6.61 16.89 4.20
CA SER A 69 -5.19 16.55 4.25
C SER A 69 -4.82 15.34 3.38
N MET A 70 -5.72 14.36 3.25
CA MET A 70 -5.52 13.20 2.39
C MET A 70 -5.53 13.58 0.90
N ALA A 71 -6.53 14.34 0.44
CA ALA A 71 -6.64 14.75 -0.96
C ALA A 71 -5.49 15.70 -1.36
N VAL A 72 -5.19 16.70 -0.52
CA VAL A 72 -4.10 17.66 -0.73
C VAL A 72 -2.74 16.96 -0.79
N GLY A 73 -2.48 16.01 0.13
CA GLY A 73 -1.22 15.26 0.16
C GLY A 73 -1.05 14.35 -1.06
N MET A 74 -2.10 13.68 -1.49
CA MET A 74 -2.06 12.85 -2.70
C MET A 74 -1.91 13.69 -3.97
N GLN A 75 -2.52 14.86 -4.03
CA GLN A 75 -2.31 15.77 -5.14
C GLN A 75 -0.87 16.29 -5.17
N ALA A 76 -0.29 16.59 -4.01
CA ALA A 76 1.12 16.99 -3.91
C ALA A 76 2.06 15.88 -4.40
N LEU A 77 1.77 14.60 -4.06
CA LEU A 77 2.49 13.46 -4.60
C LEU A 77 2.37 13.36 -6.13
N HIS A 78 1.15 13.50 -6.67
CA HIS A 78 0.93 13.52 -8.12
C HIS A 78 1.72 14.63 -8.82
N ASP A 79 1.81 15.80 -8.20
CA ASP A 79 2.52 16.98 -8.72
C ASP A 79 4.05 16.87 -8.59
N GLY A 80 4.57 15.75 -8.08
CA GLY A 80 6.00 15.52 -7.89
C GLY A 80 6.62 16.30 -6.73
N LYS A 81 5.82 16.73 -5.75
CA LYS A 81 6.28 17.45 -4.54
C LYS A 81 6.75 16.50 -3.42
N GLY A 82 6.80 15.21 -3.68
CA GLY A 82 7.29 14.17 -2.77
C GLY A 82 7.38 12.84 -3.48
N ASP A 83 8.12 11.92 -2.90
CA ASP A 83 8.38 10.58 -3.45
C ASP A 83 7.42 9.52 -2.90
N ALA A 84 6.82 9.77 -1.74
CA ALA A 84 5.88 8.87 -1.08
C ALA A 84 4.84 9.64 -0.25
N PHE A 85 3.67 9.03 -0.06
CA PHE A 85 2.61 9.52 0.83
C PHE A 85 2.30 8.50 1.91
N VAL A 86 2.41 8.90 3.17
CA VAL A 86 2.13 8.07 4.34
C VAL A 86 0.86 8.56 5.02
N CYS A 87 -0.09 7.68 5.20
CA CYS A 87 -1.39 8.02 5.79
C CYS A 87 -1.89 6.90 6.71
N ALA A 88 -2.40 7.26 7.87
CA ALA A 88 -3.09 6.35 8.81
C ALA A 88 -4.63 6.45 8.70
N GLY A 89 -5.14 7.11 7.66
CA GLY A 89 -6.56 7.36 7.46
C GLY A 89 -7.33 6.19 6.87
N SER A 90 -8.52 6.50 6.30
CA SER A 90 -9.36 5.49 5.66
C SER A 90 -8.65 4.79 4.50
N THR A 91 -8.52 3.46 4.56
CA THR A 91 -7.92 2.65 3.48
C THR A 91 -8.72 2.78 2.18
N GLY A 92 -10.06 2.83 2.27
CA GLY A 92 -10.92 3.00 1.09
C GLY A 92 -10.69 4.34 0.39
N ALA A 93 -10.63 5.44 1.14
CA ALA A 93 -10.35 6.77 0.59
C ALA A 93 -8.91 6.87 0.05
N LEU A 94 -7.93 6.23 0.72
CA LEU A 94 -6.56 6.12 0.25
C LEU A 94 -6.49 5.40 -1.11
N LEU A 95 -7.20 4.28 -1.25
CA LEU A 95 -7.27 3.52 -2.51
C LEU A 95 -7.91 4.34 -3.64
N VAL A 96 -9.00 5.07 -3.34
CA VAL A 96 -9.65 5.97 -4.30
C VAL A 96 -8.71 7.09 -4.73
N GLY A 97 -8.05 7.77 -3.79
CA GLY A 97 -7.08 8.83 -4.07
C GLY A 97 -5.87 8.31 -4.86
N ALA A 98 -5.30 7.17 -4.48
CA ALA A 98 -4.21 6.53 -5.22
C ALA A 98 -4.62 6.18 -6.66
N THR A 99 -5.85 5.69 -6.86
CA THR A 99 -6.33 5.30 -8.17
C THR A 99 -6.61 6.48 -9.10
N PHE A 100 -7.20 7.56 -8.57
CA PHE A 100 -7.74 8.65 -9.38
C PHE A 100 -6.95 9.96 -9.32
N LEU A 101 -6.29 10.28 -8.20
CA LEU A 101 -5.41 11.44 -8.08
C LEU A 101 -3.97 11.09 -8.47
N VAL A 102 -3.34 10.13 -7.78
CA VAL A 102 -1.96 9.70 -8.09
C VAL A 102 -1.90 8.96 -9.43
N LYS A 103 -2.92 8.21 -9.75
CA LYS A 103 -3.09 7.36 -10.94
C LYS A 103 -2.27 6.07 -10.87
N ARG A 104 -2.69 5.11 -11.67
CA ARG A 104 -2.06 3.79 -11.76
C ARG A 104 -0.90 3.81 -12.75
N ILE A 105 0.04 2.91 -12.56
CA ILE A 105 1.08 2.60 -13.55
C ILE A 105 0.39 2.15 -14.86
N ALA A 106 0.91 2.60 -16.00
CA ALA A 106 0.38 2.23 -17.31
C ALA A 106 0.34 0.70 -17.49
N GLY A 107 -0.78 0.18 -17.93
CA GLY A 107 -1.02 -1.26 -18.10
C GLY A 107 -1.60 -1.97 -16.88
N ILE A 108 -1.52 -1.40 -15.66
CA ILE A 108 -2.11 -1.98 -14.45
C ILE A 108 -3.61 -1.66 -14.39
N LYS A 109 -4.44 -2.70 -14.35
CA LYS A 109 -5.91 -2.57 -14.39
C LYS A 109 -6.51 -2.15 -13.05
N ARG A 110 -5.94 -2.61 -11.92
CA ARG A 110 -6.41 -2.33 -10.57
C ARG A 110 -5.26 -2.01 -9.62
N ALA A 111 -5.48 -1.02 -8.75
CA ALA A 111 -4.63 -0.82 -7.58
C ALA A 111 -4.90 -1.94 -6.58
N ALA A 112 -3.91 -2.27 -5.77
CA ALA A 112 -3.98 -3.31 -4.74
C ALA A 112 -3.45 -2.80 -3.41
N VAL A 113 -3.89 -3.38 -2.31
CA VAL A 113 -3.28 -3.23 -0.99
C VAL A 113 -2.30 -4.38 -0.80
N ALA A 114 -1.04 -4.06 -0.50
CA ALA A 114 0.03 -5.04 -0.48
C ALA A 114 0.82 -4.97 0.85
N PRO A 115 0.28 -5.51 1.96
CA PRO A 115 1.01 -5.57 3.22
C PRO A 115 2.17 -6.55 3.15
N VAL A 116 3.32 -6.14 3.73
CA VAL A 116 4.45 -7.02 4.04
C VAL A 116 4.22 -7.62 5.42
N LEU A 117 4.06 -8.91 5.49
CA LEU A 117 3.71 -9.66 6.70
C LEU A 117 4.91 -10.46 7.21
N PRO A 118 5.13 -10.50 8.55
CA PRO A 118 6.22 -11.26 9.13
C PRO A 118 5.98 -12.77 9.06
N THR A 119 7.07 -13.53 8.99
CA THR A 119 7.09 -14.98 9.15
C THR A 119 8.14 -15.37 10.18
N GLU A 120 8.33 -16.65 10.39
CA GLU A 120 9.42 -17.18 11.24
C GLU A 120 10.82 -16.97 10.61
N THR A 121 10.86 -16.74 9.30
CA THR A 121 12.12 -16.60 8.53
C THR A 121 12.23 -15.21 7.88
N THR A 122 11.69 -15.06 6.69
CA THR A 122 11.71 -13.83 5.90
C THR A 122 10.28 -13.32 5.64
N PRO A 123 10.00 -12.02 5.74
CA PRO A 123 8.65 -11.50 5.50
C PRO A 123 8.20 -11.80 4.07
N PHE A 124 6.88 -11.95 3.88
CA PHE A 124 6.26 -12.10 2.57
C PHE A 124 5.31 -10.95 2.26
N LEU A 125 5.07 -10.70 0.99
CA LEU A 125 4.08 -9.73 0.51
C LEU A 125 2.77 -10.45 0.18
N LEU A 126 1.67 -10.04 0.82
CA LEU A 126 0.32 -10.48 0.42
C LEU A 126 -0.26 -9.43 -0.53
N ILE A 127 -0.70 -9.84 -1.72
CA ILE A 127 -1.29 -8.95 -2.72
C ILE A 127 -2.39 -9.65 -3.54
N ASP A 128 -3.64 -9.26 -3.51
CA ASP A 128 -4.22 -8.09 -2.88
C ASP A 128 -4.69 -8.39 -1.44
N GLY A 129 -4.38 -7.48 -0.53
CA GLY A 129 -4.76 -7.56 0.87
C GLY A 129 -6.17 -7.03 1.17
N GLY A 130 -7.08 -6.96 0.18
CA GLY A 130 -8.48 -6.63 0.39
C GLY A 130 -8.98 -5.31 -0.24
N ALA A 131 -8.30 -4.79 -1.26
CA ALA A 131 -8.78 -3.64 -2.04
C ALA A 131 -9.83 -4.04 -3.10
N ASN A 132 -9.77 -5.27 -3.58
CA ASN A 132 -10.64 -5.77 -4.65
C ASN A 132 -11.38 -7.03 -4.18
N ASN A 133 -12.72 -6.94 -4.10
CA ASN A 133 -13.57 -8.09 -3.71
C ASN A 133 -13.74 -9.10 -4.86
N ASP A 134 -13.83 -8.59 -6.09
CA ASP A 134 -14.01 -9.39 -7.30
C ASP A 134 -12.77 -9.27 -8.18
N CYS A 135 -11.97 -10.33 -8.23
CA CYS A 135 -10.81 -10.43 -9.09
C CYS A 135 -11.09 -11.31 -10.31
N ARG A 136 -10.35 -11.06 -11.37
CA ARG A 136 -10.27 -11.93 -12.55
C ARG A 136 -8.86 -12.51 -12.63
N PRO A 137 -8.66 -13.64 -13.33
CA PRO A 137 -7.34 -14.28 -13.43
C PRO A 137 -6.22 -13.33 -13.85
N GLU A 138 -6.47 -12.50 -14.87
CA GLU A 138 -5.48 -11.52 -15.33
C GLU A 138 -5.12 -10.44 -14.31
N MET A 139 -5.98 -10.19 -13.30
CA MET A 139 -5.66 -9.28 -12.20
C MET A 139 -4.70 -9.94 -11.21
N LEU A 140 -4.93 -11.21 -10.88
CA LEU A 140 -4.03 -11.97 -10.00
C LEU A 140 -2.63 -12.10 -10.64
N VAL A 141 -2.55 -12.30 -11.96
CA VAL A 141 -1.27 -12.26 -12.67
C VAL A 141 -0.59 -10.88 -12.55
N GLN A 142 -1.32 -9.79 -12.71
CA GLN A 142 -0.75 -8.45 -12.51
C GLN A 142 -0.29 -8.22 -11.06
N PHE A 143 -1.03 -8.69 -10.08
CA PHE A 143 -0.64 -8.62 -8.68
C PHE A 143 0.64 -9.43 -8.41
N ALA A 144 0.75 -10.63 -8.99
CA ALA A 144 1.96 -11.43 -8.91
C ALA A 144 3.20 -10.72 -9.47
N ILE A 145 3.07 -10.07 -10.63
CA ILE A 145 4.14 -9.29 -11.26
C ILE A 145 4.50 -8.08 -10.40
N MET A 146 3.50 -7.34 -9.91
CA MET A 146 3.72 -6.19 -9.03
C MET A 146 4.40 -6.60 -7.72
N GLY A 147 3.91 -7.66 -7.09
CA GLY A 147 4.48 -8.20 -5.86
C GLY A 147 5.92 -8.69 -6.05
N SER A 148 6.19 -9.40 -7.13
CA SER A 148 7.53 -9.85 -7.48
C SER A 148 8.49 -8.67 -7.67
N ALA A 149 8.07 -7.65 -8.42
CA ALA A 149 8.86 -6.44 -8.61
C ALA A 149 9.12 -5.69 -7.29
N TYR A 150 8.12 -5.60 -6.40
CA TYR A 150 8.28 -4.98 -5.09
C TYR A 150 9.28 -5.75 -4.22
N MET A 151 9.12 -7.06 -4.07
CA MET A 151 10.02 -7.88 -3.27
C MET A 151 11.45 -7.83 -3.79
N GLN A 152 11.62 -7.77 -5.12
CA GLN A 152 12.93 -7.70 -5.74
C GLN A 152 13.59 -6.32 -5.55
N ASN A 153 12.89 -5.23 -5.82
CA ASN A 153 13.49 -3.90 -5.85
C ASN A 153 13.49 -3.19 -4.47
N VAL A 154 12.50 -3.47 -3.61
CA VAL A 154 12.35 -2.82 -2.31
C VAL A 154 12.88 -3.70 -1.19
N MET A 155 12.55 -4.99 -1.21
CA MET A 155 12.95 -5.94 -0.17
C MET A 155 14.25 -6.68 -0.49
N HIS A 156 14.83 -6.46 -1.69
CA HIS A 156 16.09 -7.04 -2.17
C HIS A 156 16.10 -8.59 -2.14
N VAL A 157 14.94 -9.21 -2.39
CA VAL A 157 14.83 -10.66 -2.53
C VAL A 157 15.13 -11.02 -3.98
N ASP A 158 16.24 -11.73 -4.20
CA ASP A 158 16.56 -12.20 -5.53
C ASP A 158 15.59 -13.33 -5.94
N LYS A 159 14.98 -13.21 -7.13
CA LYS A 159 14.05 -14.18 -7.71
C LYS A 159 12.91 -14.60 -6.74
N PRO A 160 12.03 -13.68 -6.31
CA PRO A 160 10.99 -13.95 -5.32
C PRO A 160 10.08 -15.13 -5.71
N ARG A 161 9.82 -16.02 -4.77
CA ARG A 161 8.90 -17.15 -4.94
C ARG A 161 7.47 -16.63 -4.87
N VAL A 162 6.72 -16.78 -5.95
CA VAL A 162 5.33 -16.35 -6.07
C VAL A 162 4.42 -17.55 -5.94
N ALA A 163 3.45 -17.49 -5.02
CA ALA A 163 2.47 -18.55 -4.81
C ALA A 163 1.04 -18.03 -4.95
N LEU A 164 0.13 -18.91 -5.38
CA LEU A 164 -1.31 -18.68 -5.35
C LEU A 164 -1.89 -19.25 -4.06
N LEU A 165 -2.52 -18.39 -3.24
CA LEU A 165 -3.19 -18.81 -2.00
C LEU A 165 -4.44 -19.62 -2.36
N ASN A 166 -4.51 -20.85 -1.85
CA ASN A 166 -5.58 -21.76 -2.20
C ASN A 166 -5.97 -22.67 -1.00
N VAL A 167 -7.03 -23.43 -1.15
CA VAL A 167 -7.55 -24.40 -0.16
C VAL A 167 -6.76 -25.72 -0.13
N GLY A 168 -5.81 -25.92 -1.02
CA GLY A 168 -4.94 -27.09 -1.14
C GLY A 168 -3.82 -26.82 -2.11
N ALA A 169 -2.73 -27.60 -2.01
CA ALA A 169 -1.51 -27.42 -2.79
C ALA A 169 -1.61 -27.99 -4.23
N GLU A 170 -2.59 -28.87 -4.51
CA GLU A 170 -2.72 -29.49 -5.82
C GLU A 170 -3.23 -28.51 -6.87
N GLU A 171 -2.76 -28.62 -8.10
CA GLU A 171 -3.13 -27.75 -9.24
C GLU A 171 -4.64 -27.73 -9.56
N THR A 172 -5.34 -28.80 -9.16
CA THR A 172 -6.79 -28.97 -9.40
C THR A 172 -7.67 -28.39 -8.30
N LYS A 173 -7.09 -27.75 -7.30
CA LYS A 173 -7.85 -27.14 -6.18
C LYS A 173 -8.32 -25.74 -6.49
N GLY A 174 -9.38 -25.34 -5.77
CA GLY A 174 -9.97 -24.01 -5.86
C GLY A 174 -11.22 -23.99 -6.75
N ARG A 175 -11.73 -22.79 -6.93
CA ARG A 175 -12.85 -22.48 -7.83
C ARG A 175 -12.32 -22.16 -9.22
N GLU A 176 -13.18 -21.82 -10.13
CA GLU A 176 -12.83 -21.42 -11.50
C GLU A 176 -11.76 -20.32 -11.54
N LEU A 177 -11.88 -19.32 -10.66
CA LEU A 177 -10.89 -18.22 -10.56
C LEU A 177 -9.47 -18.75 -10.27
N GLU A 178 -9.32 -19.58 -9.26
CA GLU A 178 -8.02 -20.11 -8.85
C GLU A 178 -7.45 -21.06 -9.92
N LEU A 179 -8.28 -21.91 -10.54
CA LEU A 179 -7.86 -22.83 -11.60
C LEU A 179 -7.36 -22.10 -12.85
N GLU A 180 -8.10 -21.08 -13.32
CA GLU A 180 -7.67 -20.26 -14.45
C GLU A 180 -6.43 -19.42 -14.14
N SER A 181 -6.36 -18.87 -12.91
CA SER A 181 -5.22 -18.09 -12.45
C SER A 181 -3.95 -18.93 -12.36
N TYR A 182 -4.05 -20.17 -11.91
CA TYR A 182 -2.91 -21.09 -11.86
C TYR A 182 -2.27 -21.26 -13.23
N VAL A 183 -3.08 -21.55 -14.26
CA VAL A 183 -2.59 -21.72 -15.63
C VAL A 183 -1.91 -20.46 -16.16
N GLN A 184 -2.48 -19.28 -15.89
CA GLN A 184 -1.91 -18.02 -16.34
C GLN A 184 -0.65 -17.64 -15.56
N LEU A 185 -0.61 -17.87 -14.24
CA LEU A 185 0.58 -17.64 -13.41
C LEU A 185 1.76 -18.53 -13.80
N ALA A 186 1.50 -19.78 -14.18
CA ALA A 186 2.54 -20.68 -14.67
C ALA A 186 3.21 -20.21 -15.96
N GLN A 187 2.54 -19.33 -16.72
CA GLN A 187 3.07 -18.72 -17.96
C GLN A 187 3.57 -17.28 -17.76
N ALA A 188 3.36 -16.70 -16.57
CA ALA A 188 3.73 -15.33 -16.27
C ALA A 188 5.26 -15.19 -16.07
N PRO A 189 5.84 -14.00 -16.29
CA PRO A 189 7.27 -13.75 -16.10
C PRO A 189 7.64 -13.57 -14.61
N VAL A 190 7.24 -14.53 -13.77
CA VAL A 190 7.51 -14.58 -12.33
C VAL A 190 8.00 -15.98 -11.94
N ASN A 191 8.64 -16.09 -10.78
CA ASN A 191 9.04 -17.39 -10.25
C ASN A 191 7.85 -18.05 -9.53
N PHE A 192 6.85 -18.50 -10.30
CA PHE A 192 5.67 -19.15 -9.76
C PHE A 192 6.00 -20.54 -9.21
N ILE A 193 5.63 -20.81 -7.96
CA ILE A 193 5.90 -22.06 -7.26
C ILE A 193 4.65 -22.93 -7.05
N GLY A 194 3.48 -22.49 -7.58
CA GLY A 194 2.22 -23.23 -7.46
C GLY A 194 1.29 -22.70 -6.37
N ASN A 195 0.32 -23.53 -5.98
CA ASN A 195 -0.60 -23.24 -4.88
C ASN A 195 0.07 -23.40 -3.53
N ILE A 196 -0.43 -22.63 -2.55
CA ILE A 196 0.00 -22.68 -1.15
C ILE A 196 -1.22 -22.59 -0.22
N GLU A 197 -1.18 -23.30 0.88
CA GLU A 197 -2.20 -23.19 1.92
C GLU A 197 -1.83 -22.11 2.95
N ALA A 198 -2.83 -21.43 3.54
CA ALA A 198 -2.59 -20.36 4.52
C ALA A 198 -1.75 -20.80 5.73
N ARG A 199 -1.82 -22.08 6.12
CA ARG A 199 -1.04 -22.64 7.23
C ARG A 199 0.48 -22.68 6.97
N GLU A 200 0.92 -22.58 5.71
CA GLU A 200 2.33 -22.64 5.33
C GLU A 200 3.00 -21.25 5.32
N LEU A 201 2.17 -20.17 5.32
CA LEU A 201 2.67 -18.79 5.29
C LEU A 201 3.57 -18.42 6.48
N PRO A 202 3.22 -18.78 7.74
CA PRO A 202 4.08 -18.45 8.88
C PRO A 202 5.49 -19.06 8.80
N ALA A 203 5.65 -20.19 8.14
CA ALA A 203 6.93 -20.87 7.94
C ALA A 203 7.78 -20.27 6.79
N GLY A 204 7.28 -19.24 6.06
CA GLY A 204 8.01 -18.59 4.98
C GLY A 204 8.09 -19.40 3.69
N ALA A 205 7.01 -20.10 3.33
CA ALA A 205 6.98 -20.96 2.13
C ALA A 205 7.01 -20.16 0.81
N ALA A 206 6.57 -18.90 0.81
CA ALA A 206 6.59 -18.00 -0.36
C ALA A 206 7.02 -16.58 0.03
N ASP A 207 7.47 -15.80 -0.95
CA ASP A 207 7.89 -14.40 -0.77
C ASP A 207 6.80 -13.44 -1.26
N VAL A 208 5.99 -13.86 -2.22
CA VAL A 208 4.80 -13.16 -2.73
C VAL A 208 3.63 -14.14 -2.74
N VAL A 209 2.50 -13.70 -2.21
CA VAL A 209 1.25 -14.48 -2.14
C VAL A 209 0.12 -13.70 -2.78
N VAL A 210 -0.51 -14.29 -3.76
CA VAL A 210 -1.66 -13.73 -4.47
C VAL A 210 -2.91 -14.55 -4.25
#